data_857c26ae40ef2f0bbf17fce373426590
#
_entry.id   857c26ae40ef2f0bbf17fce373426590
#
_cell.length_a   1.000
_cell.length_b   1.000
_cell.length_c   1.000
_cell.angle_alpha   90.00
_cell.angle_beta   90.00
_cell.angle_gamma   90.00
#
_symmetry.space_group_name_H-M   'P 1'
#
loop_
_entity.id
_entity.type
_entity.pdbx_description
1 polymer ?
#
loop_
_entity_poly.entity_id
_entity_poly.type
_entity_poly.pdbx_seq_one_letter_code
_entity_poly.pdbx_strand_id
1 'polypeptide(L)'
;LAQAKKYYANIVMPYSRHVQRALGALGGLDIDMIAPSHGVVWRSHVPEILETYARWSSLAPEDYAIVVYDSMWHTTEAMAHEILEAFIECGVPARLFDLKANHISDIMTEVLSARYVAVGSPTLNNGMMPTVAAFLCYLKGLSPKSGWEGRVGIPFGSYGWGDGEWMRQWQDRVTGDGATLVNGEGLIVNETPDDDALASCKALGEALAK
;
A
#
# COMPACT_ATOMS: atom_id res chain seq x y z
N LEU A 1 4.96 8.57 17.96
CA LEU A 1 3.85 8.10 17.08
C LEU A 1 4.33 7.18 15.97
N ALA A 2 5.46 7.45 15.28
CA ALA A 2 5.92 6.64 14.13
C ALA A 2 6.05 5.13 14.45
N GLN A 3 6.67 4.78 15.59
CA GLN A 3 6.80 3.38 16.00
C GLN A 3 5.45 2.76 16.40
N ALA A 4 4.55 3.55 16.97
CA ALA A 4 3.20 3.09 17.26
C ALA A 4 2.40 2.83 15.96
N LYS A 5 2.55 3.68 14.92
CA LYS A 5 1.97 3.46 13.59
C LYS A 5 2.51 2.17 12.97
N LYS A 6 3.83 1.95 13.04
CA LYS A 6 4.46 0.73 12.53
C LYS A 6 3.94 -0.51 13.24
N TYR A 7 3.86 -0.48 14.57
CA TYR A 7 3.28 -1.58 15.34
C TYR A 7 1.81 -1.82 14.97
N TYR A 8 1.01 -0.75 14.88
CA TYR A 8 -0.38 -0.86 14.49
C TYR A 8 -0.54 -1.53 13.11
N ALA A 9 0.13 -1.02 12.10
CA ALA A 9 0.03 -1.51 10.72
C ALA A 9 0.44 -2.98 10.56
N ASN A 10 1.42 -3.45 11.37
CA ASN A 10 1.99 -4.77 11.22
C ASN A 10 1.42 -5.83 12.16
N ILE A 11 0.74 -5.42 13.23
CA ILE A 11 0.23 -6.36 14.25
C ILE A 11 -1.26 -6.14 14.55
N VAL A 12 -1.69 -4.88 14.67
CA VAL A 12 -3.03 -4.56 15.19
C VAL A 12 -4.07 -4.42 14.09
N MET A 13 -3.66 -4.02 12.89
CA MET A 13 -4.56 -3.69 11.78
C MET A 13 -5.63 -4.76 11.48
N PRO A 14 -5.33 -6.08 11.50
CA PRO A 14 -6.36 -7.12 11.34
C PRO A 14 -7.49 -7.07 12.38
N TYR A 15 -7.21 -6.45 13.52
CA TYR A 15 -8.11 -6.34 14.67
C TYR A 15 -8.77 -4.96 14.78
N SER A 16 -8.74 -4.13 13.74
CA SER A 16 -9.24 -2.75 13.77
C SER A 16 -10.66 -2.62 14.30
N ARG A 17 -11.57 -3.55 13.97
CA ARG A 17 -12.94 -3.58 14.52
C ARG A 17 -12.98 -3.81 16.04
N HIS A 18 -12.00 -4.53 16.59
CA HIS A 18 -11.89 -4.74 18.04
C HIS A 18 -11.34 -3.47 18.71
N VAL A 19 -10.40 -2.78 18.04
CA VAL A 19 -9.90 -1.49 18.51
C VAL A 19 -11.04 -0.46 18.60
N GLN A 20 -11.86 -0.34 17.55
CA GLN A 20 -13.03 0.56 17.57
C GLN A 20 -13.99 0.26 18.71
N ARG A 21 -14.29 -1.02 18.95
CA ARG A 21 -15.15 -1.42 20.08
C ARG A 21 -14.52 -1.08 21.43
N ALA A 22 -13.22 -1.32 21.58
CA ALA A 22 -12.49 -0.98 22.81
C ALA A 22 -12.50 0.52 23.06
N LEU A 23 -12.21 1.35 22.05
CA LEU A 23 -12.28 2.80 22.15
C LEU A 23 -13.69 3.29 22.50
N GLY A 24 -14.72 2.71 21.92
CA GLY A 24 -16.11 3.00 22.29
C GLY A 24 -16.43 2.68 23.75
N ALA A 25 -15.88 1.60 24.29
CA ALA A 25 -16.06 1.23 25.71
C ALA A 25 -15.27 2.14 26.67
N LEU A 26 -14.21 2.80 26.19
CA LEU A 26 -13.46 3.79 26.96
C LEU A 26 -14.13 5.17 26.99
N GLY A 27 -15.14 5.39 26.15
CA GLY A 27 -15.85 6.67 26.05
C GLY A 27 -16.46 7.08 27.38
N GLY A 28 -16.12 8.28 27.85
CA GLY A 28 -16.58 8.83 29.13
C GLY A 28 -15.68 8.51 30.33
N LEU A 29 -14.60 7.75 30.16
CA LEU A 29 -13.58 7.56 31.18
C LEU A 29 -12.55 8.70 31.14
N ASP A 30 -12.18 9.22 32.29
CA ASP A 30 -11.05 10.11 32.45
C ASP A 30 -9.78 9.25 32.56
N ILE A 31 -8.96 9.27 31.49
CA ILE A 31 -7.78 8.40 31.39
C ILE A 31 -6.52 9.23 31.58
N ASP A 32 -5.87 9.09 32.72
CA ASP A 32 -4.62 9.78 33.05
C ASP A 32 -3.41 9.18 32.36
N MET A 33 -3.41 7.88 32.11
CA MET A 33 -2.26 7.15 31.59
C MET A 33 -2.66 5.91 30.79
N ILE A 34 -1.88 5.59 29.75
CA ILE A 34 -2.00 4.33 29.02
C ILE A 34 -0.68 3.57 29.17
N ALA A 35 -0.72 2.40 29.78
CA ALA A 35 0.40 1.48 29.93
C ALA A 35 0.20 0.24 29.03
N PRO A 36 0.65 0.26 27.76
CA PRO A 36 0.45 -0.86 26.85
C PRO A 36 1.42 -2.00 27.18
N SER A 37 1.06 -3.23 26.77
CA SER A 37 1.95 -4.39 26.89
C SER A 37 3.19 -4.26 25.98
N HIS A 38 3.12 -3.47 24.94
CA HIS A 38 4.20 -3.19 23.98
C HIS A 38 4.28 -1.68 23.72
N GLY A 39 5.50 -1.14 23.74
CA GLY A 39 5.76 0.27 23.46
C GLY A 39 5.94 1.10 24.72
N VAL A 40 5.80 2.40 24.58
CA VAL A 40 6.01 3.37 25.67
C VAL A 40 4.75 3.54 26.52
N VAL A 41 4.94 3.85 27.81
CA VAL A 41 3.85 4.28 28.69
C VAL A 41 3.52 5.75 28.37
N TRP A 42 2.27 6.02 28.00
CA TRP A 42 1.78 7.36 27.70
C TRP A 42 1.28 8.02 28.99
N ARG A 43 2.06 8.94 29.54
CA ARG A 43 1.75 9.74 30.72
C ARG A 43 1.28 11.16 30.37
N SER A 44 1.43 11.50 29.10
CA SER A 44 0.96 12.72 28.46
C SER A 44 0.51 12.34 27.05
N HIS A 45 -0.17 13.25 26.35
CA HIS A 45 -0.69 13.01 25.00
C HIS A 45 -1.68 11.83 24.91
N VAL A 46 -2.38 11.51 26.02
CA VAL A 46 -3.37 10.42 26.07
C VAL A 46 -4.50 10.68 25.07
N PRO A 47 -5.11 11.87 24.98
CA PRO A 47 -6.13 12.16 23.96
C PRO A 47 -5.59 11.97 22.53
N GLU A 48 -4.38 12.45 22.25
CA GLU A 48 -3.75 12.37 20.92
C GLU A 48 -3.56 10.91 20.46
N ILE A 49 -3.09 10.01 21.34
CA ILE A 49 -2.90 8.61 20.97
C ILE A 49 -4.24 7.88 20.79
N LEU A 50 -5.24 8.18 21.60
CA LEU A 50 -6.58 7.60 21.47
C LEU A 50 -7.24 8.03 20.15
N GLU A 51 -7.16 9.31 19.81
CA GLU A 51 -7.64 9.84 18.53
C GLU A 51 -6.90 9.22 17.34
N THR A 52 -5.57 9.06 17.48
CA THR A 52 -4.75 8.42 16.45
C THR A 52 -5.14 6.96 16.24
N TYR A 53 -5.40 6.20 17.30
CA TYR A 53 -5.88 4.83 17.19
C TYR A 53 -7.29 4.76 16.60
N ALA A 54 -8.18 5.72 16.91
CA ALA A 54 -9.49 5.83 16.29
C ALA A 54 -9.36 6.02 14.77
N ARG A 55 -8.48 6.94 14.33
CA ARG A 55 -8.19 7.18 12.91
C ARG A 55 -7.61 5.94 12.22
N TRP A 56 -6.59 5.30 12.80
CA TRP A 56 -6.01 4.09 12.20
C TRP A 56 -7.01 2.94 12.12
N SER A 57 -7.84 2.77 13.14
CA SER A 57 -8.83 1.69 13.18
C SER A 57 -10.01 1.90 12.24
N SER A 58 -10.26 3.13 11.80
CA SER A 58 -11.27 3.39 10.76
C SER A 58 -10.87 2.83 9.40
N LEU A 59 -9.57 2.61 9.18
CA LEU A 59 -8.96 2.19 7.91
C LEU A 59 -9.25 3.14 6.73
N ALA A 60 -9.79 4.33 7.02
CA ALA A 60 -10.05 5.34 6.00
C ALA A 60 -8.73 5.78 5.35
N PRO A 61 -8.60 5.67 4.03
CA PRO A 61 -7.38 6.07 3.35
C PRO A 61 -7.25 7.59 3.29
N GLU A 62 -6.01 8.05 3.40
CA GLU A 62 -5.61 9.43 3.15
C GLU A 62 -5.31 9.60 1.65
N ASP A 63 -5.37 10.82 1.14
CA ASP A 63 -5.02 11.13 -0.24
C ASP A 63 -3.49 11.09 -0.42
N TYR A 64 -2.97 9.89 -0.51
CA TYR A 64 -1.57 9.54 -0.45
C TYR A 64 -1.29 8.29 -1.29
N ALA A 65 -0.20 8.31 -2.05
CA ALA A 65 0.20 7.22 -2.92
C ALA A 65 1.48 6.54 -2.44
N ILE A 66 1.56 5.23 -2.65
CA ILE A 66 2.81 4.47 -2.58
C ILE A 66 3.02 3.69 -3.85
N VAL A 67 4.25 3.69 -4.32
CA VAL A 67 4.70 2.89 -5.46
C VAL A 67 5.74 1.90 -4.96
N VAL A 68 5.41 0.62 -5.01
CA VAL A 68 6.23 -0.48 -4.50
C VAL A 68 6.66 -1.33 -5.68
N TYR A 69 7.93 -1.63 -5.82
CA TYR A 69 8.41 -2.41 -6.95
C TYR A 69 9.62 -3.29 -6.62
N ASP A 70 9.85 -4.26 -7.49
CA ASP A 70 11.15 -4.88 -7.71
C ASP A 70 11.50 -4.81 -9.19
N SER A 71 12.78 -4.84 -9.52
CA SER A 71 13.27 -4.76 -10.89
C SER A 71 14.54 -5.60 -11.06
N MET A 72 14.69 -6.27 -12.21
CA MET A 72 15.94 -6.98 -12.58
C MET A 72 16.86 -6.11 -13.42
N TRP A 73 16.29 -5.40 -14.39
CA TRP A 73 17.02 -4.67 -15.45
C TRP A 73 16.60 -3.20 -15.54
N HIS A 74 16.15 -2.62 -14.43
CA HIS A 74 15.67 -1.23 -14.31
C HIS A 74 14.41 -0.90 -15.11
N THR A 75 13.82 -1.83 -15.85
CA THR A 75 12.60 -1.63 -16.63
C THR A 75 11.40 -1.25 -15.76
N THR A 76 11.08 -2.09 -14.79
CA THR A 76 9.98 -1.83 -13.84
C THR A 76 10.26 -0.61 -12.96
N GLU A 77 11.52 -0.34 -12.66
CA GLU A 77 11.95 0.85 -11.93
C GLU A 77 11.64 2.14 -12.72
N ALA A 78 11.94 2.19 -14.02
CA ALA A 78 11.59 3.32 -14.87
C ALA A 78 10.07 3.57 -14.87
N MET A 79 9.26 2.53 -15.03
CA MET A 79 7.80 2.63 -14.94
C MET A 79 7.33 3.15 -13.57
N ALA A 80 7.98 2.69 -12.48
CA ALA A 80 7.65 3.11 -11.12
C ALA A 80 7.92 4.60 -10.89
N HIS A 81 9.01 5.12 -11.47
CA HIS A 81 9.34 6.55 -11.41
C HIS A 81 8.32 7.41 -12.16
N GLU A 82 7.89 7.02 -13.35
CA GLU A 82 6.86 7.76 -14.10
C GLU A 82 5.52 7.82 -13.34
N ILE A 83 5.12 6.70 -12.73
CA ILE A 83 3.90 6.67 -11.91
C ILE A 83 4.04 7.58 -10.68
N LEU A 84 5.21 7.56 -10.02
CA LEU A 84 5.48 8.43 -8.88
C LEU A 84 5.41 9.90 -9.26
N GLU A 85 6.09 10.29 -10.36
CA GLU A 85 6.13 11.67 -10.83
C GLU A 85 4.75 12.18 -11.21
N ALA A 86 3.93 11.35 -11.86
CA ALA A 86 2.54 11.70 -12.18
C ALA A 86 1.71 12.03 -10.94
N PHE A 87 1.82 11.26 -9.86
CA PHE A 87 1.14 11.58 -8.59
C PHE A 87 1.60 12.93 -8.03
N ILE A 88 2.92 13.15 -8.00
CA ILE A 88 3.51 14.40 -7.47
C ILE A 88 3.07 15.60 -8.30
N GLU A 89 3.10 15.52 -9.63
CA GLU A 89 2.66 16.59 -10.54
C GLU A 89 1.17 16.93 -10.35
N CYS A 90 0.35 15.93 -10.03
CA CYS A 90 -1.07 16.12 -9.70
C CYS A 90 -1.32 16.60 -8.26
N GLY A 91 -0.28 16.82 -7.46
CA GLY A 91 -0.38 17.30 -6.09
C GLY A 91 -0.71 16.23 -5.05
N VAL A 92 -0.67 14.95 -5.42
CA VAL A 92 -0.84 13.84 -4.49
C VAL A 92 0.52 13.48 -3.87
N PRO A 93 0.68 13.58 -2.55
CA PRO A 93 1.89 13.12 -1.88
C PRO A 93 2.15 11.65 -2.21
N ALA A 94 3.38 11.30 -2.62
CA ALA A 94 3.70 9.94 -3.03
C ALA A 94 5.09 9.51 -2.55
N ARG A 95 5.29 8.21 -2.34
CA ARG A 95 6.58 7.61 -1.99
C ARG A 95 6.86 6.35 -2.79
N LEU A 96 8.15 6.17 -3.12
CA LEU A 96 8.67 5.03 -3.87
C LEU A 96 9.39 4.05 -2.93
N PHE A 97 9.16 2.75 -3.15
CA PHE A 97 9.79 1.68 -2.37
C PHE A 97 10.32 0.55 -3.26
N ASP A 98 11.63 0.42 -3.31
CA ASP A 98 12.30 -0.77 -3.84
C ASP A 98 12.28 -1.87 -2.77
N LEU A 99 11.69 -3.01 -3.08
CA LEU A 99 11.57 -4.17 -2.19
C LEU A 99 12.92 -4.82 -1.84
N LYS A 100 13.97 -4.52 -2.59
CA LYS A 100 15.34 -4.96 -2.26
C LYS A 100 16.01 -4.05 -1.23
N ALA A 101 15.59 -2.79 -1.15
CA ALA A 101 16.20 -1.78 -0.29
C ALA A 101 15.36 -1.43 0.95
N ASN A 102 14.05 -1.71 0.92
CA ASN A 102 13.12 -1.36 1.97
C ASN A 102 12.50 -2.58 2.65
N HIS A 103 12.47 -2.55 3.98
CA HIS A 103 11.87 -3.66 4.72
C HIS A 103 10.33 -3.63 4.58
N ILE A 104 9.74 -4.79 4.34
CA ILE A 104 8.30 -4.97 4.10
C ILE A 104 7.42 -4.33 5.18
N SER A 105 7.87 -4.33 6.45
CA SER A 105 7.12 -3.74 7.56
C SER A 105 7.09 -2.20 7.52
N ASP A 106 8.08 -1.55 6.91
CA ASP A 106 8.09 -0.11 6.71
C ASP A 106 7.11 0.27 5.61
N ILE A 107 7.10 -0.49 4.52
CA ILE A 107 6.12 -0.33 3.43
C ILE A 107 4.69 -0.53 3.97
N MET A 108 4.47 -1.55 4.79
CA MET A 108 3.15 -1.83 5.37
C MET A 108 2.67 -0.69 6.28
N THR A 109 3.59 0.02 6.93
CA THR A 109 3.27 1.22 7.72
C THR A 109 2.68 2.33 6.86
N GLU A 110 3.16 2.48 5.64
CA GLU A 110 2.62 3.45 4.69
C GLU A 110 1.31 2.97 4.04
N VAL A 111 1.17 1.66 3.78
CA VAL A 111 -0.09 1.07 3.31
C VAL A 111 -1.26 1.42 4.22
N LEU A 112 -1.06 1.51 5.54
CA LEU A 112 -2.13 1.86 6.48
C LEU A 112 -2.84 3.17 6.10
N SER A 113 -2.09 4.14 5.59
CA SER A 113 -2.63 5.46 5.21
C SER A 113 -2.93 5.59 3.71
N ALA A 114 -2.23 4.84 2.85
CA ALA A 114 -2.30 5.06 1.41
C ALA A 114 -3.67 4.75 0.81
N ARG A 115 -4.17 5.67 -0.02
CA ARG A 115 -5.32 5.44 -0.90
C ARG A 115 -4.89 4.69 -2.16
N TYR A 116 -3.77 5.07 -2.74
CA TYR A 116 -3.25 4.52 -4.00
C TYR A 116 -2.06 3.62 -3.71
N VAL A 117 -2.16 2.38 -4.14
CA VAL A 117 -1.11 1.37 -3.92
C VAL A 117 -0.71 0.77 -5.27
N ALA A 118 0.37 1.30 -5.85
CA ALA A 118 0.94 0.75 -7.07
C ALA A 118 1.95 -0.35 -6.71
N VAL A 119 1.87 -1.50 -7.39
CA VAL A 119 2.81 -2.61 -7.18
C VAL A 119 3.34 -3.11 -8.51
N GLY A 120 4.65 -3.05 -8.67
CA GLY A 120 5.37 -3.37 -9.89
C GLY A 120 6.26 -4.60 -9.77
N SER A 121 6.26 -5.41 -10.84
CA SER A 121 7.13 -6.57 -10.98
C SER A 121 7.54 -6.79 -12.43
N PRO A 122 8.78 -7.19 -12.72
CA PRO A 122 9.08 -7.86 -13.97
C PRO A 122 8.62 -9.31 -13.92
N THR A 123 8.58 -9.97 -15.08
CA THR A 123 8.28 -11.41 -15.16
C THR A 123 9.53 -12.23 -14.81
N LEU A 124 9.36 -13.16 -13.88
CA LEU A 124 10.35 -14.20 -13.55
C LEU A 124 9.67 -15.57 -13.61
N ASN A 125 10.14 -16.47 -14.50
CA ASN A 125 9.58 -17.83 -14.65
C ASN A 125 8.04 -17.81 -14.82
N ASN A 126 7.51 -16.94 -15.66
CA ASN A 126 6.08 -16.67 -15.88
C ASN A 126 5.31 -16.14 -14.66
N GLY A 127 5.99 -15.83 -13.56
CA GLY A 127 5.42 -15.28 -12.34
C GLY A 127 5.97 -13.91 -12.00
N MET A 128 5.50 -13.36 -10.91
CA MET A 128 6.08 -12.14 -10.33
C MET A 128 7.39 -12.44 -9.59
N MET A 129 8.18 -11.42 -9.31
CA MET A 129 9.37 -11.52 -8.47
C MET A 129 9.02 -12.06 -7.08
N PRO A 130 9.86 -12.94 -6.49
CA PRO A 130 9.61 -13.50 -5.15
C PRO A 130 9.42 -12.45 -4.06
N THR A 131 10.12 -11.33 -4.13
CA THR A 131 9.99 -10.19 -3.23
C THR A 131 8.60 -9.56 -3.31
N VAL A 132 8.07 -9.40 -4.52
CA VAL A 132 6.72 -8.88 -4.77
C VAL A 132 5.68 -9.89 -4.26
N ALA A 133 5.85 -11.18 -4.56
CA ALA A 133 4.96 -12.22 -4.04
C ALA A 133 4.95 -12.27 -2.51
N ALA A 134 6.11 -12.13 -1.86
CA ALA A 134 6.22 -12.04 -0.41
C ALA A 134 5.51 -10.81 0.15
N PHE A 135 5.67 -9.64 -0.48
CA PHE A 135 4.97 -8.42 -0.10
C PHE A 135 3.44 -8.59 -0.19
N LEU A 136 2.95 -9.13 -1.31
CA LEU A 136 1.51 -9.35 -1.50
C LEU A 136 0.94 -10.38 -0.52
N CYS A 137 1.71 -11.42 -0.18
CA CYS A 137 1.34 -12.39 0.84
C CYS A 137 1.24 -11.73 2.22
N TYR A 138 2.20 -10.88 2.56
CA TYR A 138 2.22 -10.15 3.83
C TYR A 138 1.06 -9.16 3.91
N LEU A 139 0.82 -8.40 2.85
CA LEU A 139 -0.28 -7.49 2.70
C LEU A 139 -1.64 -8.19 2.92
N LYS A 140 -1.82 -9.36 2.29
CA LYS A 140 -3.01 -10.20 2.47
C LYS A 140 -3.25 -10.59 3.92
N GLY A 141 -2.20 -11.02 4.60
CA GLY A 141 -2.31 -11.50 5.98
C GLY A 141 -2.70 -10.41 6.96
N LEU A 142 -2.36 -9.16 6.68
CA LEU A 142 -2.60 -8.02 7.55
C LEU A 142 -3.84 -7.22 7.20
N SER A 143 -4.30 -7.25 5.95
CA SER A 143 -5.48 -6.50 5.52
C SER A 143 -6.76 -7.17 6.04
N PRO A 144 -7.62 -6.46 6.79
CA PRO A 144 -8.96 -6.94 7.10
C PRO A 144 -9.76 -7.16 5.81
N LYS A 145 -10.80 -8.00 5.85
CA LYS A 145 -11.65 -8.30 4.69
C LYS A 145 -12.25 -7.07 3.99
N SER A 146 -12.39 -5.95 4.69
CA SER A 146 -12.85 -4.66 4.14
C SER A 146 -11.75 -3.60 4.16
N GLY A 147 -10.50 -3.98 4.34
CA GLY A 147 -9.38 -3.05 4.50
C GLY A 147 -8.98 -2.32 3.22
N TRP A 148 -9.51 -2.75 2.09
CA TRP A 148 -9.26 -2.16 0.78
C TRP A 148 -10.41 -1.29 0.26
N GLU A 149 -11.52 -1.18 0.97
CA GLU A 149 -12.60 -0.28 0.60
C GLU A 149 -12.10 1.17 0.54
N GLY A 150 -12.39 1.86 -0.58
CA GLY A 150 -11.93 3.22 -0.84
C GLY A 150 -10.46 3.33 -1.26
N ARG A 151 -9.76 2.22 -1.46
CA ARG A 151 -8.40 2.17 -2.00
C ARG A 151 -8.39 1.78 -3.46
N VAL A 152 -7.32 2.17 -4.14
CA VAL A 152 -7.11 1.88 -5.56
C VAL A 152 -5.82 1.10 -5.72
N GLY A 153 -5.93 -0.06 -6.35
CA GLY A 153 -4.80 -0.91 -6.72
C GLY A 153 -4.31 -0.60 -8.13
N ILE A 154 -3.00 -0.51 -8.30
CA ILE A 154 -2.35 -0.21 -9.57
C ILE A 154 -1.29 -1.27 -9.84
N PRO A 155 -1.64 -2.38 -10.48
CA PRO A 155 -0.66 -3.34 -10.94
C PRO A 155 0.08 -2.81 -12.18
N PHE A 156 1.40 -2.92 -12.19
CA PHE A 156 2.22 -2.55 -13.34
C PHE A 156 3.46 -3.43 -13.46
N GLY A 157 4.07 -3.48 -14.63
CA GLY A 157 5.34 -4.16 -14.80
C GLY A 157 5.64 -4.59 -16.21
N SER A 158 6.66 -5.43 -16.38
CA SER A 158 7.17 -5.84 -17.67
C SER A 158 7.28 -7.36 -17.82
N TYR A 159 7.27 -7.81 -19.08
CA TYR A 159 7.49 -9.19 -19.44
C TYR A 159 8.36 -9.30 -20.70
N GLY A 160 9.20 -10.32 -20.76
CA GLY A 160 9.97 -10.64 -21.95
C GLY A 160 9.49 -11.93 -22.64
N TRP A 161 8.85 -12.81 -21.84
CA TRP A 161 8.19 -14.04 -22.29
C TRP A 161 7.01 -14.35 -21.40
N GLY A 162 6.16 -15.31 -21.80
CA GLY A 162 4.84 -15.43 -21.22
C GLY A 162 4.02 -14.18 -21.60
N ASP A 163 2.83 -14.06 -21.23
CA ASP A 163 1.94 -12.95 -21.57
C ASP A 163 1.59 -12.07 -20.36
N GLY A 164 2.49 -12.03 -19.36
CA GLY A 164 2.25 -11.30 -18.12
C GLY A 164 1.15 -11.89 -17.24
N GLU A 165 1.00 -13.20 -17.22
CA GLU A 165 -0.04 -13.90 -16.45
C GLU A 165 -0.07 -13.49 -14.97
N TRP A 166 1.09 -13.19 -14.35
CA TRP A 166 1.18 -12.75 -12.97
C TRP A 166 0.39 -11.45 -12.70
N MET A 167 0.22 -10.60 -13.72
CA MET A 167 -0.58 -9.37 -13.62
C MET A 167 -2.04 -9.72 -13.33
N ARG A 168 -2.61 -10.72 -14.04
CA ARG A 168 -3.97 -11.20 -13.80
C ARG A 168 -4.15 -11.73 -12.39
N GLN A 169 -3.18 -12.49 -11.89
CA GLN A 169 -3.18 -12.99 -10.51
C GLN A 169 -3.20 -11.85 -9.48
N TRP A 170 -2.47 -10.77 -9.75
CA TRP A 170 -2.48 -9.58 -8.90
C TRP A 170 -3.81 -8.83 -8.98
N GLN A 171 -4.35 -8.64 -10.18
CA GLN A 171 -5.65 -8.01 -10.40
C GLN A 171 -6.78 -8.75 -9.67
N ASP A 172 -6.87 -10.06 -9.83
CA ASP A 172 -7.84 -10.92 -9.16
C ASP A 172 -7.74 -10.78 -7.63
N ARG A 173 -6.51 -10.65 -7.16
CA ARG A 173 -6.22 -10.49 -5.75
C ARG A 173 -6.75 -9.18 -5.20
N VAL A 174 -6.38 -8.07 -5.82
CA VAL A 174 -6.77 -6.71 -5.41
C VAL A 174 -8.29 -6.55 -5.44
N THR A 175 -8.93 -7.05 -6.49
CA THR A 175 -10.39 -7.03 -6.65
C THR A 175 -11.07 -7.89 -5.59
N GLY A 176 -10.54 -9.09 -5.32
CA GLY A 176 -11.07 -10.00 -4.29
C GLY A 176 -10.97 -9.46 -2.87
N ASP A 177 -10.04 -8.55 -2.61
CA ASP A 177 -9.87 -7.86 -1.33
C ASP A 177 -10.68 -6.55 -1.22
N GLY A 178 -11.43 -6.17 -2.26
CA GLY A 178 -12.38 -5.04 -2.26
C GLY A 178 -11.81 -3.70 -2.74
N ALA A 179 -10.57 -3.66 -3.26
CA ALA A 179 -10.05 -2.47 -3.91
C ALA A 179 -10.59 -2.31 -5.34
N THR A 180 -10.60 -1.07 -5.81
CA THR A 180 -10.89 -0.76 -7.22
C THR A 180 -9.59 -0.84 -8.01
N LEU A 181 -9.63 -1.45 -9.19
CA LEU A 181 -8.54 -1.38 -10.15
C LEU A 181 -8.69 -0.13 -11.02
N VAL A 182 -7.58 0.54 -11.24
CA VAL A 182 -7.53 1.62 -12.21
C VAL A 182 -7.70 1.06 -13.61
N ASN A 183 -8.60 1.66 -14.39
CA ASN A 183 -8.91 1.25 -15.76
C ASN A 183 -9.36 -0.24 -15.93
N GLY A 184 -9.65 -0.94 -14.83
CA GLY A 184 -10.03 -2.36 -14.85
C GLY A 184 -8.89 -3.34 -15.16
N GLU A 185 -7.74 -2.83 -15.62
CA GLU A 185 -6.55 -3.60 -16.00
C GLU A 185 -5.29 -2.92 -15.45
N GLY A 186 -4.25 -3.71 -15.21
CA GLY A 186 -2.92 -3.16 -14.90
C GLY A 186 -2.20 -2.68 -16.14
N LEU A 187 -1.08 -2.03 -15.95
CA LEU A 187 -0.19 -1.62 -17.05
C LEU A 187 0.96 -2.62 -17.20
N ILE A 188 0.99 -3.32 -18.33
CA ILE A 188 2.03 -4.28 -18.64
C ILE A 188 2.74 -3.91 -19.94
N VAL A 189 4.07 -3.96 -19.94
CA VAL A 189 4.92 -3.60 -21.06
C VAL A 189 5.75 -4.79 -21.48
N ASN A 190 5.87 -5.02 -22.79
CA ASN A 190 6.75 -6.02 -23.33
C ASN A 190 8.19 -5.49 -23.36
N GLU A 191 9.12 -6.23 -22.75
CA GLU A 191 10.54 -5.89 -22.65
C GLU A 191 10.79 -4.50 -22.03
N THR A 192 11.57 -3.65 -22.67
CA THR A 192 11.92 -2.31 -22.17
C THR A 192 10.85 -1.30 -22.58
N PRO A 193 10.32 -0.48 -21.66
CA PRO A 193 9.34 0.55 -22.00
C PRO A 193 9.97 1.56 -22.97
N ASP A 194 9.25 1.83 -24.04
CA ASP A 194 9.49 2.97 -24.92
C ASP A 194 8.80 4.24 -24.37
N ASP A 195 8.96 5.34 -25.08
CA ASP A 195 8.39 6.63 -24.68
C ASP A 195 6.85 6.57 -24.57
N ASP A 196 6.18 5.80 -25.41
CA ASP A 196 4.71 5.64 -25.39
C ASP A 196 4.26 4.82 -24.16
N ALA A 197 5.03 3.80 -23.81
CA ALA A 197 4.78 3.00 -22.60
C ALA A 197 5.00 3.83 -21.32
N LEU A 198 6.05 4.64 -21.27
CA LEU A 198 6.30 5.56 -20.15
C LEU A 198 5.21 6.64 -20.07
N ALA A 199 4.78 7.20 -21.20
CA ALA A 199 3.64 8.12 -21.24
C ALA A 199 2.34 7.46 -20.71
N SER A 200 2.15 6.17 -20.97
CA SER A 200 1.03 5.40 -20.44
C SER A 200 1.13 5.22 -18.91
N CYS A 201 2.34 5.04 -18.37
CA CYS A 201 2.57 5.03 -16.92
C CYS A 201 2.18 6.37 -16.28
N LYS A 202 2.59 7.47 -16.91
CA LYS A 202 2.25 8.82 -16.47
C LYS A 202 0.75 9.06 -16.52
N ALA A 203 0.10 8.73 -17.63
CA ALA A 203 -1.35 8.87 -17.78
C ALA A 203 -2.14 8.05 -16.75
N LEU A 204 -1.63 6.89 -16.35
CA LEU A 204 -2.21 6.05 -15.30
C LEU A 204 -2.18 6.77 -13.94
N GLY A 205 -1.05 7.37 -13.57
CA GLY A 205 -0.92 8.17 -12.35
C GLY A 205 -1.84 9.41 -12.36
N GLU A 206 -1.88 10.14 -13.47
CA GLU A 206 -2.73 11.33 -13.64
C GLU A 206 -4.24 11.02 -13.57
N ALA A 207 -4.66 9.87 -14.10
CA ALA A 207 -6.07 9.44 -14.07
C ALA A 207 -6.57 9.17 -12.66
N LEU A 208 -5.65 8.88 -11.73
CA LEU A 208 -5.94 8.57 -10.35
C LEU A 208 -6.00 9.78 -9.44
N ALA A 209 -5.22 10.78 -9.76
CA ALA A 209 -5.12 12.00 -8.98
C ALA A 209 -6.29 12.97 -9.22
N LYS A 210 -7.22 12.62 -10.12
CA LYS A 210 -8.44 13.37 -10.44
C LYS A 210 -9.64 12.81 -9.69
#